data_3c2b4f063560980718834fb919bc4d19
#
_entry.id   3c2b4f063560980718834fb919bc4d19
#
_cell.length_a   1.000
_cell.length_b   1.000
_cell.length_c   1.000
_cell.angle_alpha   90.00
_cell.angle_beta   90.00
_cell.angle_gamma   90.00
#
_symmetry.space_group_name_H-M   'P 1'
#
loop_
_entity.id
_entity.type
_entity.pdbx_description
1 polymer ?
#
loop_
_entity_poly.entity_id
_entity_poly.type
_entity_poly.pdbx_seq_one_letter_code
_entity_poly.pdbx_strand_id
1 'polypeptide(L)'
;VTLDISYPVSSTGDPDEDISLMIAEDKYPDMIYAKQSVNSLYEAGALIDMTDLIEEYGPNIKKMYGDEFEKLKWGSGDEGIYQLSYAGVGYQILATGGNCQIQYAALKENNYEYPKTLEEYEALIKQYLAAHPKTDDGLDTIGISMSAADWHWLITLSNPAGFIADGAPDNGSWLVDDNYNCIYKHVSDKEKEYFRWLSRMYDEGILDPNFATQTDDDYIAKLASGRVVAITDALWHYGQAEATLKAEGKLDKTYCPLPVTID
;
A
#
# COMPACT_ATOMS: atom_id res chain seq x y z
N VAL A 1 1.88 33.63 -4.41
CA VAL A 1 2.00 33.05 -3.07
C VAL A 1 3.35 32.35 -2.99
N THR A 2 4.14 32.64 -1.96
CA THR A 2 5.40 31.96 -1.66
C THR A 2 5.12 30.98 -0.53
N LEU A 3 5.54 29.73 -0.68
CA LEU A 3 5.47 28.72 0.38
C LEU A 3 6.81 28.68 1.10
N ASP A 4 6.79 28.77 2.43
CA ASP A 4 7.91 28.47 3.30
C ASP A 4 7.68 27.08 3.86
N ILE A 5 8.46 26.09 3.40
CA ILE A 5 8.26 24.70 3.72
C ILE A 5 9.33 24.26 4.70
N SER A 6 8.94 23.88 5.90
CA SER A 6 9.80 23.23 6.87
C SER A 6 9.51 21.74 6.92
N TYR A 7 10.57 20.94 6.97
CA TYR A 7 10.50 19.51 7.24
C TYR A 7 10.96 19.32 8.68
N PRO A 8 10.03 19.03 9.61
CA PRO A 8 10.43 18.73 10.97
C PRO A 8 11.33 17.49 10.97
N VAL A 9 12.43 17.57 11.66
CA VAL A 9 13.37 16.47 11.84
C VAL A 9 13.24 16.03 13.28
N SER A 10 12.37 15.08 13.56
CA SER A 10 12.33 14.48 14.89
C SER A 10 13.63 13.73 15.17
N SER A 11 14.08 13.71 16.40
CA SER A 11 15.26 12.99 16.82
C SER A 11 15.11 11.47 16.69
N THR A 12 13.87 10.99 16.66
CA THR A 12 13.49 9.58 16.57
C THR A 12 12.98 9.18 15.18
N GLY A 13 12.74 10.16 14.29
CA GLY A 13 12.07 9.94 13.01
C GLY A 13 10.54 9.80 13.13
N ASP A 14 9.97 9.98 14.31
CA ASP A 14 8.55 9.91 14.56
C ASP A 14 7.88 11.28 14.33
N PRO A 15 7.04 11.43 13.29
CA PRO A 15 6.34 12.69 13.03
C PRO A 15 5.36 13.09 14.12
N ASP A 16 4.91 12.15 14.97
CA ASP A 16 3.96 12.42 16.04
C ASP A 16 4.62 13.18 17.21
N GLU A 17 5.96 13.08 17.38
CA GLU A 17 6.70 13.90 18.35
C GLU A 17 6.61 15.40 18.02
N ASP A 18 6.80 15.75 16.74
CA ASP A 18 6.77 17.15 16.31
C ASP A 18 5.38 17.76 16.49
N ILE A 19 4.33 16.99 16.17
CA ILE A 19 2.94 17.43 16.39
C ILE A 19 2.64 17.58 17.87
N SER A 20 3.09 16.66 18.72
CA SER A 20 2.94 16.75 20.16
C SER A 20 3.64 18.00 20.73
N LEU A 21 4.81 18.34 20.19
CA LEU A 21 5.53 19.55 20.59
C LEU A 21 4.80 20.82 20.12
N MET A 22 4.28 20.85 18.89
CA MET A 22 3.48 21.97 18.39
C MET A 22 2.25 22.22 19.28
N ILE A 23 1.56 21.14 19.69
CA ILE A 23 0.42 21.21 20.61
C ILE A 23 0.85 21.76 21.97
N ALA A 24 1.97 21.28 22.52
CA ALA A 24 2.47 21.73 23.82
C ALA A 24 2.91 23.21 23.82
N GLU A 25 3.43 23.70 22.69
CA GLU A 25 3.86 25.08 22.53
C GLU A 25 2.75 26.04 22.08
N ASP A 26 1.60 25.52 21.70
CA ASP A 26 0.49 26.25 21.07
C ASP A 26 0.97 27.08 19.85
N LYS A 27 1.80 26.46 19.01
CA LYS A 27 2.39 27.09 17.83
C LYS A 27 2.25 26.17 16.61
N TYR A 28 1.53 26.64 15.62
CA TYR A 28 1.21 25.87 14.42
C TYR A 28 1.58 26.64 13.16
N PRO A 29 2.06 25.96 12.10
CA PRO A 29 2.15 26.57 10.76
C PRO A 29 0.75 26.72 10.15
N ASP A 30 0.65 27.46 9.05
CA ASP A 30 -0.61 27.64 8.32
C ASP A 30 -1.16 26.31 7.75
N MET A 31 -0.29 25.36 7.42
CA MET A 31 -0.64 24.02 6.93
C MET A 31 0.25 22.96 7.58
N ILE A 32 -0.38 21.87 8.01
CA ILE A 32 0.30 20.74 8.66
C ILE A 32 0.01 19.46 7.90
N TYR A 33 1.04 18.67 7.63
CA TYR A 33 0.87 17.28 7.20
C TYR A 33 0.76 16.38 8.43
N ALA A 34 -0.46 16.22 8.94
CA ALA A 34 -0.72 15.59 10.24
C ALA A 34 -0.80 14.05 10.19
N LYS A 35 -1.05 13.47 9.00
CA LYS A 35 -1.17 12.02 8.84
C LYS A 35 -2.13 11.40 9.88
N GLN A 36 -1.62 10.60 10.82
CA GLN A 36 -2.40 9.90 11.84
C GLN A 36 -2.75 10.78 13.05
N SER A 37 -2.05 11.89 13.24
CA SER A 37 -2.19 12.78 14.41
C SER A 37 -3.23 13.88 14.23
N VAL A 38 -4.04 13.83 13.18
CA VAL A 38 -5.07 14.85 12.91
C VAL A 38 -6.10 14.94 14.05
N ASN A 39 -6.46 13.81 14.67
CA ASN A 39 -7.38 13.80 15.81
C ASN A 39 -6.83 14.58 17.01
N SER A 40 -5.54 14.41 17.30
CA SER A 40 -4.87 15.14 18.39
C SER A 40 -4.87 16.65 18.16
N LEU A 41 -4.65 17.08 16.91
CA LEU A 41 -4.74 18.50 16.55
C LEU A 41 -6.18 19.05 16.64
N TYR A 42 -7.18 18.25 16.24
CA TYR A 42 -8.59 18.60 16.37
C TYR A 42 -8.97 18.78 17.85
N GLU A 43 -8.64 17.81 18.69
CA GLU A 43 -8.91 17.87 20.15
C GLU A 43 -8.21 19.03 20.85
N ALA A 44 -7.02 19.39 20.38
CA ALA A 44 -6.28 20.57 20.86
C ALA A 44 -6.86 21.91 20.37
N GLY A 45 -7.86 21.89 19.47
CA GLY A 45 -8.40 23.12 18.87
C GLY A 45 -7.45 23.82 17.91
N ALA A 46 -6.46 23.10 17.38
CA ALA A 46 -5.43 23.62 16.48
C ALA A 46 -5.90 23.73 15.01
N LEU A 47 -7.01 23.11 14.66
CA LEU A 47 -7.55 23.11 13.30
C LEU A 47 -8.67 24.13 13.16
N ILE A 48 -8.76 24.77 12.01
CA ILE A 48 -9.86 25.67 11.65
C ILE A 48 -10.93 24.92 10.87
N ASP A 49 -12.19 25.26 11.08
CA ASP A 49 -13.27 24.84 10.19
C ASP A 49 -13.15 25.58 8.86
N MET A 50 -12.90 24.83 7.80
CA MET A 50 -12.72 25.36 6.45
C MET A 50 -14.01 25.37 5.62
N THR A 51 -15.15 24.96 6.18
CA THR A 51 -16.40 24.79 5.42
C THR A 51 -16.78 26.04 4.64
N ASP A 52 -16.90 27.18 5.33
CA ASP A 52 -17.25 28.46 4.69
C ASP A 52 -16.15 28.96 3.73
N LEU A 53 -14.89 28.73 4.08
CA LEU A 53 -13.74 29.11 3.24
C LEU A 53 -13.71 28.33 1.94
N ILE A 54 -14.05 27.03 1.98
CA ILE A 54 -14.14 26.21 0.79
C ILE A 54 -15.36 26.65 -0.07
N GLU A 55 -16.48 27.00 0.56
CA GLU A 55 -17.63 27.53 -0.16
C GLU A 55 -17.27 28.80 -0.93
N GLU A 56 -16.58 29.73 -0.33
CA GLU A 56 -16.28 31.03 -0.90
C GLU A 56 -15.09 31.01 -1.86
N TYR A 57 -14.01 30.30 -1.50
CA TYR A 57 -12.73 30.35 -2.21
C TYR A 57 -12.28 29.04 -2.84
N GLY A 58 -12.95 27.90 -2.53
CA GLY A 58 -12.50 26.57 -2.88
C GLY A 58 -13.26 25.85 -4.02
N PRO A 59 -13.68 26.49 -5.14
CA PRO A 59 -14.45 25.80 -6.18
C PRO A 59 -13.67 24.64 -6.82
N ASN A 60 -12.34 24.72 -6.85
CA ASN A 60 -11.50 23.65 -7.38
C ASN A 60 -11.41 22.46 -6.42
N ILE A 61 -11.49 22.69 -5.11
CA ILE A 61 -11.55 21.64 -4.09
C ILE A 61 -12.83 20.83 -4.28
N LYS A 62 -13.97 21.51 -4.34
CA LYS A 62 -15.27 20.85 -4.60
C LYS A 62 -15.27 20.05 -5.91
N LYS A 63 -14.72 20.64 -6.98
CA LYS A 63 -14.61 19.95 -8.27
C LYS A 63 -13.72 18.71 -8.19
N MET A 64 -12.63 18.78 -7.42
CA MET A 64 -11.70 17.66 -7.26
C MET A 64 -12.32 16.48 -6.52
N TYR A 65 -13.08 16.76 -5.47
CA TYR A 65 -13.74 15.72 -4.68
C TYR A 65 -15.06 15.23 -5.28
N GLY A 66 -15.78 16.07 -6.04
CA GLY A 66 -17.05 15.69 -6.67
C GLY A 66 -18.04 15.09 -5.66
N ASP A 67 -18.55 13.91 -5.95
CA ASP A 67 -19.53 13.21 -5.11
C ASP A 67 -18.95 12.76 -3.75
N GLU A 68 -17.61 12.72 -3.62
CA GLU A 68 -16.93 12.36 -2.38
C GLU A 68 -16.75 13.54 -1.41
N PHE A 69 -17.17 14.77 -1.81
CA PHE A 69 -16.95 15.97 -1.02
C PHE A 69 -17.57 15.89 0.39
N GLU A 70 -18.75 15.29 0.49
CA GLU A 70 -19.46 15.10 1.77
C GLU A 70 -18.68 14.20 2.76
N LYS A 71 -17.78 13.36 2.28
CA LYS A 71 -16.93 12.51 3.12
C LYS A 71 -15.80 13.29 3.82
N LEU A 72 -15.59 14.55 3.49
CA LEU A 72 -14.62 15.41 4.17
C LEU A 72 -15.11 15.90 5.53
N LYS A 73 -16.41 15.84 5.79
CA LYS A 73 -16.98 16.23 7.08
C LYS A 73 -16.41 15.39 8.20
N TRP A 74 -16.17 16.04 9.32
CA TRP A 74 -15.46 15.41 10.45
C TRP A 74 -16.19 14.21 11.04
N GLY A 75 -17.52 14.23 11.06
CA GLY A 75 -18.33 13.16 11.67
C GLY A 75 -18.54 13.35 13.16
N SER A 76 -19.11 12.33 13.81
CA SER A 76 -19.41 12.37 15.26
C SER A 76 -20.30 13.54 15.69
N GLY A 77 -21.15 14.05 14.78
CA GLY A 77 -22.03 15.19 15.03
C GLY A 77 -21.42 16.55 14.71
N ASP A 78 -20.19 16.61 14.27
CA ASP A 78 -19.55 17.80 13.73
C ASP A 78 -19.50 17.69 12.19
N GLU A 79 -20.14 18.66 11.52
CA GLU A 79 -20.23 18.72 10.05
C GLU A 79 -19.13 19.60 9.43
N GLY A 80 -18.20 20.11 10.24
CA GLY A 80 -17.09 20.94 9.79
C GLY A 80 -16.06 20.17 9.00
N ILE A 81 -15.33 20.86 8.14
CA ILE A 81 -14.23 20.32 7.34
C ILE A 81 -12.91 20.87 7.90
N TYR A 82 -12.13 20.02 8.54
CA TYR A 82 -10.88 20.39 9.23
C TYR A 82 -9.62 19.87 8.53
N GLN A 83 -9.79 18.99 7.53
CA GLN A 83 -8.68 18.43 6.78
C GLN A 83 -9.06 18.19 5.32
N LEU A 84 -8.04 18.15 4.47
CA LEU A 84 -8.16 17.69 3.09
C LEU A 84 -7.30 16.46 2.92
N SER A 85 -7.84 15.42 2.27
CA SER A 85 -7.05 14.23 1.97
C SER A 85 -5.95 14.56 0.95
N TYR A 86 -4.76 14.03 1.17
CA TYR A 86 -3.67 14.08 0.20
C TYR A 86 -3.82 13.01 -0.90
N ALA A 87 -4.60 11.97 -0.65
CA ALA A 87 -4.87 10.92 -1.62
C ALA A 87 -5.93 11.40 -2.61
N GLY A 88 -5.67 11.22 -3.89
CA GLY A 88 -6.61 11.58 -4.94
C GLY A 88 -7.91 10.80 -4.82
N VAL A 89 -9.03 11.50 -4.99
CA VAL A 89 -10.37 10.91 -4.99
C VAL A 89 -10.61 10.20 -6.32
N GLY A 90 -11.19 8.99 -6.27
CA GLY A 90 -11.53 8.22 -7.47
C GLY A 90 -10.37 7.49 -8.14
N TYR A 91 -9.21 7.42 -7.51
CA TYR A 91 -8.10 6.62 -7.99
C TYR A 91 -8.28 5.15 -7.57
N GLN A 92 -8.82 4.35 -8.46
CA GLN A 92 -8.70 2.89 -8.40
C GLN A 92 -7.44 2.47 -9.15
N ILE A 93 -6.29 2.71 -8.56
CA ILE A 93 -5.03 2.23 -9.13
C ILE A 93 -4.68 0.91 -8.46
N LEU A 94 -4.70 -0.17 -9.22
CA LEU A 94 -4.30 -1.52 -8.79
C LEU A 94 -2.94 -1.53 -8.03
N ALA A 95 -2.07 -0.58 -8.32
CA ALA A 95 -0.72 -0.54 -7.76
C ALA A 95 -0.58 0.19 -6.42
N THR A 96 -1.60 0.90 -5.93
CA THR A 96 -1.43 1.77 -4.75
C THR A 96 -1.83 1.16 -3.43
N GLY A 97 -2.72 0.18 -3.45
CA GLY A 97 -3.36 -0.35 -2.23
C GLY A 97 -2.77 -1.64 -1.67
N GLY A 98 -1.73 -2.19 -2.28
CA GLY A 98 -1.24 -3.53 -1.96
C GLY A 98 -2.08 -4.61 -2.66
N ASN A 99 -1.53 -5.21 -3.70
CA ASN A 99 -2.13 -6.29 -4.47
C ASN A 99 -1.03 -7.25 -4.93
N CYS A 100 -1.39 -8.27 -5.72
CA CYS A 100 -0.39 -9.15 -6.34
C CYS A 100 0.36 -8.42 -7.45
N GLN A 101 1.67 -8.56 -7.49
CA GLN A 101 2.52 -8.13 -8.60
C GLN A 101 3.41 -9.27 -9.05
N ILE A 102 3.77 -9.27 -10.34
CA ILE A 102 4.69 -10.23 -10.91
C ILE A 102 5.69 -9.53 -11.84
N GLN A 103 6.89 -10.08 -11.99
CA GLN A 103 7.87 -9.54 -12.91
C GLN A 103 7.33 -9.52 -14.35
N TYR A 104 7.62 -8.44 -15.07
CA TYR A 104 7.25 -8.30 -16.48
C TYR A 104 7.77 -9.46 -17.35
N ALA A 105 8.96 -10.00 -17.06
CA ALA A 105 9.51 -11.16 -17.73
C ALA A 105 8.57 -12.37 -17.68
N ALA A 106 7.96 -12.65 -16.51
CA ALA A 106 7.05 -13.77 -16.36
C ALA A 106 5.78 -13.60 -17.21
N LEU A 107 5.21 -12.39 -17.25
CA LEU A 107 4.06 -12.10 -18.12
C LEU A 107 4.43 -12.20 -19.60
N LYS A 108 5.60 -11.69 -19.97
CA LYS A 108 6.08 -11.75 -21.36
C LYS A 108 6.22 -13.20 -21.85
N GLU A 109 6.77 -14.08 -21.02
CA GLU A 109 6.89 -15.52 -21.34
C GLU A 109 5.54 -16.23 -21.37
N ASN A 110 4.56 -15.73 -20.63
CA ASN A 110 3.16 -16.19 -20.67
C ASN A 110 2.31 -15.48 -21.76
N ASN A 111 2.93 -14.95 -22.81
CA ASN A 111 2.26 -14.25 -23.91
C ASN A 111 1.40 -13.05 -23.45
N TYR A 112 1.76 -12.42 -22.34
CA TYR A 112 1.03 -11.31 -21.68
C TYR A 112 -0.37 -11.71 -21.15
N GLU A 113 -0.66 -13.00 -21.09
CA GLU A 113 -1.83 -13.47 -20.35
C GLU A 113 -1.56 -13.33 -18.85
N TYR A 114 -2.36 -12.50 -18.19
CA TYR A 114 -2.20 -12.23 -16.75
C TYR A 114 -3.19 -13.02 -15.91
N PRO A 115 -2.77 -13.51 -14.75
CA PRO A 115 -3.63 -14.25 -13.84
C PRO A 115 -4.71 -13.35 -13.22
N LYS A 116 -5.87 -13.94 -13.01
CA LYS A 116 -7.03 -13.29 -12.37
C LYS A 116 -7.39 -13.95 -11.05
N THR A 117 -7.02 -15.22 -10.89
CA THR A 117 -7.24 -15.97 -9.65
C THR A 117 -5.93 -16.30 -8.96
N LEU A 118 -6.03 -16.66 -7.68
CA LEU A 118 -4.87 -17.03 -6.88
C LEU A 118 -4.18 -18.28 -7.42
N GLU A 119 -4.96 -19.24 -7.96
CA GLU A 119 -4.45 -20.47 -8.57
C GLU A 119 -3.69 -20.18 -9.88
N GLU A 120 -4.22 -19.29 -10.71
CA GLU A 120 -3.53 -18.87 -11.94
C GLU A 120 -2.22 -18.15 -11.63
N TYR A 121 -2.22 -17.32 -10.58
CA TYR A 121 -1.03 -16.61 -10.11
C TYR A 121 0.04 -17.59 -9.61
N GLU A 122 -0.36 -18.55 -8.78
CA GLU A 122 0.52 -19.64 -8.33
C GLU A 122 1.11 -20.43 -9.51
N ALA A 123 0.26 -20.81 -10.46
CA ALA A 123 0.69 -21.57 -11.63
C ALA A 123 1.75 -20.82 -12.46
N LEU A 124 1.55 -19.52 -12.69
CA LEU A 124 2.50 -18.68 -13.41
C LEU A 124 3.82 -18.53 -12.66
N ILE A 125 3.80 -18.33 -11.35
CA ILE A 125 5.02 -18.27 -10.52
C ILE A 125 5.80 -19.58 -10.61
N LYS A 126 5.12 -20.73 -10.45
CA LYS A 126 5.74 -22.05 -10.52
C LYS A 126 6.33 -22.35 -11.91
N GLN A 127 5.62 -21.99 -12.96
CA GLN A 127 6.10 -22.13 -14.34
C GLN A 127 7.39 -21.33 -14.54
N TYR A 128 7.42 -20.07 -14.11
CA TYR A 128 8.60 -19.21 -14.27
C TYR A 128 9.78 -19.71 -13.45
N LEU A 129 9.57 -20.12 -12.19
CA LEU A 129 10.62 -20.70 -11.34
C LEU A 129 11.23 -21.96 -11.93
N ALA A 130 10.42 -22.84 -12.52
CA ALA A 130 10.91 -24.07 -13.14
C ALA A 130 11.81 -23.79 -14.36
N ALA A 131 11.50 -22.75 -15.13
CA ALA A 131 12.30 -22.31 -16.27
C ALA A 131 13.56 -21.53 -15.85
N HIS A 132 13.48 -20.76 -14.77
CA HIS A 132 14.51 -19.84 -14.30
C HIS A 132 14.86 -20.06 -12.82
N PRO A 133 15.43 -21.22 -12.45
CA PRO A 133 15.78 -21.52 -11.05
C PRO A 133 16.88 -20.61 -10.50
N LYS A 134 17.62 -19.96 -11.40
CA LYS A 134 18.65 -18.97 -11.08
C LYS A 134 18.53 -17.74 -11.98
N THR A 135 18.98 -16.61 -11.45
CA THR A 135 19.20 -15.39 -12.24
C THR A 135 20.44 -15.51 -13.12
N ASP A 136 20.61 -14.58 -14.07
CA ASP A 136 21.81 -14.52 -14.93
C ASP A 136 23.09 -14.35 -14.10
N ASP A 137 23.01 -13.72 -12.94
CA ASP A 137 24.12 -13.54 -12.00
C ASP A 137 24.38 -14.79 -11.12
N GLY A 138 23.60 -15.87 -11.33
CA GLY A 138 23.74 -17.14 -10.61
C GLY A 138 23.11 -17.21 -9.23
N LEU A 139 22.36 -16.17 -8.81
CA LEU A 139 21.59 -16.17 -7.57
C LEU A 139 20.36 -17.08 -7.70
N ASP A 140 19.94 -17.69 -6.60
CA ASP A 140 18.71 -18.47 -6.58
C ASP A 140 17.49 -17.54 -6.76
N THR A 141 16.61 -17.92 -7.68
CA THR A 141 15.36 -17.21 -7.91
C THR A 141 14.38 -17.51 -6.76
N ILE A 142 13.70 -16.47 -6.26
CA ILE A 142 12.71 -16.56 -5.21
C ILE A 142 11.32 -16.38 -5.84
N GLY A 143 10.38 -17.28 -5.53
CA GLY A 143 9.04 -17.21 -6.09
C GLY A 143 8.27 -15.99 -5.60
N ILE A 144 8.07 -15.90 -4.29
CA ILE A 144 7.37 -14.80 -3.65
C ILE A 144 8.24 -14.29 -2.49
N SER A 145 8.36 -12.99 -2.30
CA SER A 145 8.91 -12.42 -1.08
C SER A 145 7.99 -11.35 -0.51
N MET A 146 8.09 -11.13 0.79
CA MET A 146 7.29 -10.19 1.58
C MET A 146 8.15 -9.64 2.71
N SER A 147 7.76 -8.50 3.28
CA SER A 147 8.38 -7.95 4.49
C SER A 147 7.37 -8.01 5.64
N ALA A 148 7.67 -8.81 6.66
CA ALA A 148 6.91 -8.80 7.91
C ALA A 148 7.60 -7.96 9.00
N ALA A 149 8.65 -7.22 8.63
CA ALA A 149 9.38 -6.35 9.53
C ALA A 149 8.52 -5.14 9.95
N ASP A 150 8.53 -4.83 11.26
CA ASP A 150 7.86 -3.68 11.82
C ASP A 150 6.40 -3.58 11.34
N TRP A 151 5.93 -2.42 10.89
CA TRP A 151 4.58 -2.20 10.35
C TRP A 151 4.42 -2.64 8.89
N HIS A 152 5.49 -3.00 8.18
CA HIS A 152 5.46 -3.38 6.76
C HIS A 152 4.60 -4.61 6.47
N TRP A 153 4.39 -5.49 7.48
CA TRP A 153 3.43 -6.60 7.37
C TRP A 153 2.03 -6.13 6.95
N LEU A 154 1.67 -4.89 7.27
CA LEU A 154 0.37 -4.33 6.91
C LEU A 154 0.23 -4.23 5.39
N ILE A 155 1.28 -3.75 4.69
CA ILE A 155 1.25 -3.52 3.25
C ILE A 155 1.59 -4.76 2.42
N THR A 156 2.34 -5.69 2.97
CA THR A 156 2.76 -6.88 2.22
C THR A 156 1.92 -8.13 2.51
N LEU A 157 1.24 -8.18 3.66
CA LEU A 157 0.45 -9.34 4.09
C LEU A 157 -1.03 -9.00 4.27
N SER A 158 -1.35 -7.97 5.06
CA SER A 158 -2.73 -7.69 5.47
C SER A 158 -3.56 -7.01 4.38
N ASN A 159 -3.05 -5.93 3.77
CA ASN A 159 -3.78 -5.23 2.71
C ASN A 159 -3.99 -6.10 1.46
N PRO A 160 -2.97 -6.88 0.99
CA PRO A 160 -3.19 -7.82 -0.10
C PRO A 160 -4.25 -8.88 0.21
N ALA A 161 -4.33 -9.37 1.45
CA ALA A 161 -5.38 -10.31 1.84
C ALA A 161 -6.78 -9.73 1.65
N GLY A 162 -6.99 -8.47 2.06
CA GLY A 162 -8.25 -7.76 1.83
C GLY A 162 -8.54 -7.58 0.34
N PHE A 163 -7.58 -7.08 -0.44
CA PHE A 163 -7.76 -6.90 -1.88
C PHE A 163 -8.10 -8.22 -2.60
N ILE A 164 -7.40 -9.30 -2.27
CA ILE A 164 -7.65 -10.62 -2.87
C ILE A 164 -9.05 -11.13 -2.50
N ALA A 165 -9.55 -10.78 -1.31
CA ALA A 165 -10.86 -11.21 -0.84
C ALA A 165 -12.03 -10.49 -1.54
N ASP A 166 -11.92 -9.20 -1.84
CA ASP A 166 -13.02 -8.37 -2.36
C ASP A 166 -12.73 -7.60 -3.65
N GLY A 167 -11.47 -7.57 -4.09
CA GLY A 167 -11.04 -6.87 -5.30
C GLY A 167 -10.91 -5.36 -5.15
N ALA A 168 -11.07 -4.82 -3.96
CA ALA A 168 -10.98 -3.38 -3.68
C ALA A 168 -9.67 -3.01 -2.98
N PRO A 169 -9.07 -1.85 -3.28
CA PRO A 169 -7.95 -1.33 -2.52
C PRO A 169 -8.37 -1.10 -1.07
N ASP A 170 -7.87 -1.91 -0.17
CA ASP A 170 -8.27 -1.90 1.23
C ASP A 170 -7.06 -1.64 2.14
N ASN A 171 -7.10 -0.55 2.87
CA ASN A 171 -6.12 -0.20 3.90
C ASN A 171 -6.69 -0.37 5.32
N GLY A 172 -7.91 -0.87 5.43
CA GLY A 172 -8.59 -1.03 6.69
C GLY A 172 -8.65 -2.48 7.16
N SER A 173 -9.25 -2.66 8.33
CA SER A 173 -9.52 -3.98 8.90
C SER A 173 -10.96 -4.44 8.64
N TRP A 174 -11.72 -3.71 7.84
CA TRP A 174 -13.13 -3.93 7.63
C TRP A 174 -13.46 -4.08 6.14
N LEU A 175 -14.20 -5.14 5.82
CA LEU A 175 -14.89 -5.30 4.55
C LEU A 175 -16.31 -4.76 4.69
N VAL A 176 -16.80 -4.08 3.67
CA VAL A 176 -18.19 -3.59 3.62
C VAL A 176 -18.87 -4.26 2.44
N ASP A 177 -19.92 -5.04 2.72
CA ASP A 177 -20.70 -5.70 1.68
C ASP A 177 -21.72 -4.74 1.00
N ASP A 178 -22.38 -5.20 -0.06
CA ASP A 178 -23.37 -4.42 -0.79
C ASP A 178 -24.60 -4.00 0.03
N ASN A 179 -24.80 -4.59 1.20
CA ASN A 179 -25.86 -4.25 2.15
C ASN A 179 -25.35 -3.34 3.28
N TYR A 180 -24.14 -2.82 3.17
CA TYR A 180 -23.46 -1.99 4.18
C TYR A 180 -23.21 -2.73 5.51
N ASN A 181 -23.12 -4.06 5.50
CA ASN A 181 -22.68 -4.79 6.68
C ASN A 181 -21.15 -4.69 6.79
N CYS A 182 -20.67 -4.30 7.96
CA CYS A 182 -19.24 -4.26 8.25
C CYS A 182 -18.78 -5.62 8.79
N ILE A 183 -17.80 -6.21 8.11
CA ILE A 183 -17.20 -7.49 8.48
C ILE A 183 -15.74 -7.24 8.82
N TYR A 184 -15.29 -7.67 9.99
CA TYR A 184 -13.89 -7.63 10.35
C TYR A 184 -13.12 -8.60 9.45
N LYS A 185 -12.28 -8.09 8.54
CA LYS A 185 -11.68 -8.88 7.45
C LYS A 185 -10.87 -10.07 7.94
N HIS A 186 -10.15 -9.93 9.06
CA HIS A 186 -9.30 -11.00 9.60
C HIS A 186 -10.06 -12.23 10.11
N VAL A 187 -11.38 -12.25 10.02
CA VAL A 187 -12.20 -13.44 10.29
C VAL A 187 -12.91 -13.97 9.04
N SER A 188 -12.77 -13.31 7.90
CA SER A 188 -13.38 -13.74 6.65
C SER A 188 -12.81 -15.07 6.17
N ASP A 189 -13.63 -15.88 5.50
CA ASP A 189 -13.18 -17.18 5.01
C ASP A 189 -12.24 -17.02 3.81
N LYS A 190 -12.45 -16.02 2.97
CA LYS A 190 -11.57 -15.69 1.84
C LYS A 190 -10.17 -15.28 2.32
N GLU A 191 -10.07 -14.44 3.35
CA GLU A 191 -8.77 -14.08 3.90
C GLU A 191 -8.05 -15.29 4.53
N LYS A 192 -8.78 -16.16 5.25
CA LYS A 192 -8.22 -17.42 5.74
C LYS A 192 -7.73 -18.31 4.61
N GLU A 193 -8.40 -18.32 3.46
CA GLU A 193 -7.98 -19.06 2.29
C GLU A 193 -6.68 -18.51 1.71
N TYR A 194 -6.54 -17.18 1.61
CA TYR A 194 -5.29 -16.54 1.25
C TYR A 194 -4.12 -16.93 2.18
N PHE A 195 -4.31 -16.91 3.48
CA PHE A 195 -3.26 -17.30 4.42
C PHE A 195 -2.95 -18.81 4.38
N ARG A 196 -3.92 -19.67 4.10
CA ARG A 196 -3.67 -21.10 3.84
C ARG A 196 -2.84 -21.28 2.56
N TRP A 197 -3.14 -20.50 1.54
CA TRP A 197 -2.34 -20.48 0.31
C TRP A 197 -0.90 -20.04 0.59
N LEU A 198 -0.68 -18.97 1.33
CA LEU A 198 0.65 -18.52 1.73
C LEU A 198 1.42 -19.59 2.52
N SER A 199 0.75 -20.27 3.46
CA SER A 199 1.34 -21.39 4.22
C SER A 199 1.81 -22.51 3.29
N ARG A 200 0.97 -22.87 2.30
CA ARG A 200 1.35 -23.86 1.29
C ARG A 200 2.54 -23.40 0.44
N MET A 201 2.57 -22.13 0.04
CA MET A 201 3.70 -21.57 -0.72
C MET A 201 5.01 -21.61 0.09
N TYR A 202 4.92 -21.43 1.40
CA TYR A 202 6.06 -21.56 2.30
C TYR A 202 6.53 -23.01 2.40
N ASP A 203 5.63 -23.96 2.62
CA ASP A 203 5.95 -25.37 2.72
C ASP A 203 6.56 -25.94 1.43
N GLU A 204 6.15 -25.41 0.28
CA GLU A 204 6.68 -25.77 -1.03
C GLU A 204 7.99 -25.03 -1.39
N GLY A 205 8.47 -24.13 -0.55
CA GLY A 205 9.70 -23.36 -0.78
C GLY A 205 9.57 -22.27 -1.85
N ILE A 206 8.36 -21.86 -2.20
CA ILE A 206 8.06 -20.78 -3.17
C ILE A 206 8.08 -19.43 -2.49
N LEU A 207 7.52 -19.33 -1.26
CA LEU A 207 7.64 -18.13 -0.43
C LEU A 207 9.04 -18.08 0.21
N ASP A 208 9.65 -16.91 0.17
CA ASP A 208 10.96 -16.63 0.78
C ASP A 208 10.98 -17.11 2.25
N PRO A 209 11.86 -18.04 2.61
CA PRO A 209 11.91 -18.56 3.98
C PRO A 209 12.23 -17.50 5.04
N ASN A 210 12.81 -16.37 4.63
CA ASN A 210 13.17 -15.29 5.52
C ASN A 210 12.10 -14.19 5.62
N PHE A 211 10.94 -14.33 4.96
CA PHE A 211 9.93 -13.28 4.88
C PHE A 211 9.53 -12.70 6.25
N ALA A 212 9.53 -13.53 7.30
CA ALA A 212 9.12 -13.15 8.64
C ALA A 212 10.27 -12.62 9.53
N THR A 213 11.52 -12.73 9.08
CA THR A 213 12.70 -12.41 9.90
C THR A 213 13.68 -11.45 9.23
N GLN A 214 13.55 -11.24 7.94
CA GLN A 214 14.38 -10.27 7.21
C GLN A 214 14.02 -8.83 7.60
N THR A 215 14.97 -7.93 7.49
CA THR A 215 14.72 -6.50 7.60
C THR A 215 14.00 -6.00 6.34
N ASP A 216 13.41 -4.81 6.41
CA ASP A 216 12.81 -4.20 5.23
C ASP A 216 13.87 -3.85 4.17
N ASP A 217 15.03 -3.38 4.58
CA ASP A 217 16.17 -3.14 3.67
C ASP A 217 16.60 -4.42 2.94
N ASP A 218 16.63 -5.58 3.63
CA ASP A 218 16.94 -6.88 3.02
C ASP A 218 15.89 -7.28 1.99
N TYR A 219 14.60 -7.04 2.29
CA TYR A 219 13.50 -7.27 1.36
C TYR A 219 13.68 -6.41 0.09
N ILE A 220 13.82 -5.09 0.24
CA ILE A 220 14.01 -4.17 -0.88
C ILE A 220 15.27 -4.53 -1.69
N ALA A 221 16.37 -4.91 -1.03
CA ALA A 221 17.59 -5.34 -1.71
C ALA A 221 17.38 -6.61 -2.56
N LYS A 222 16.59 -7.58 -2.05
CA LYS A 222 16.21 -8.76 -2.84
C LYS A 222 15.40 -8.39 -4.09
N LEU A 223 14.45 -7.47 -3.98
CA LEU A 223 13.69 -6.98 -5.12
C LEU A 223 14.60 -6.27 -6.14
N ALA A 224 15.46 -5.37 -5.68
CA ALA A 224 16.39 -4.61 -6.51
C ALA A 224 17.42 -5.50 -7.23
N SER A 225 17.75 -6.68 -6.69
CA SER A 225 18.60 -7.65 -7.38
C SER A 225 17.93 -8.28 -8.61
N GLY A 226 16.59 -8.22 -8.71
CA GLY A 226 15.81 -8.85 -9.79
C GLY A 226 15.53 -10.33 -9.62
N ARG A 227 15.87 -10.94 -8.47
CA ARG A 227 15.70 -12.37 -8.24
C ARG A 227 14.33 -12.80 -7.69
N VAL A 228 13.48 -11.84 -7.27
CA VAL A 228 12.15 -12.14 -6.74
C VAL A 228 11.12 -12.03 -7.86
N VAL A 229 10.41 -13.11 -8.16
CA VAL A 229 9.46 -13.19 -9.29
C VAL A 229 8.17 -12.46 -8.98
N ALA A 230 7.65 -12.61 -7.77
CA ALA A 230 6.34 -12.10 -7.38
C ALA A 230 6.36 -11.48 -5.98
N ILE A 231 5.52 -10.50 -5.77
CA ILE A 231 5.34 -9.80 -4.50
C ILE A 231 3.86 -9.48 -4.28
N THR A 232 3.53 -9.14 -3.04
CA THR A 232 2.28 -8.50 -2.66
C THR A 232 2.65 -7.25 -1.88
N ASP A 233 2.53 -6.07 -2.52
CA ASP A 233 3.09 -4.84 -1.95
C ASP A 233 2.41 -3.59 -2.53
N ALA A 234 2.73 -2.42 -1.98
CA ALA A 234 2.29 -1.13 -2.48
C ALA A 234 3.37 -0.45 -3.32
N LEU A 235 2.97 0.18 -4.43
CA LEU A 235 3.89 0.81 -5.39
C LEU A 235 4.86 1.80 -4.73
N TRP A 236 4.38 2.58 -3.77
CA TRP A 236 5.23 3.56 -3.09
C TRP A 236 6.36 2.91 -2.29
N HIS A 237 6.21 1.64 -1.89
CA HIS A 237 7.21 0.90 -1.15
C HIS A 237 8.19 0.18 -2.10
N TYR A 238 7.74 -0.73 -2.95
CA TYR A 238 8.64 -1.44 -3.86
C TYR A 238 9.20 -0.55 -5.01
N GLY A 239 8.65 0.65 -5.20
CA GLY A 239 9.08 1.58 -6.26
C GLY A 239 10.54 1.97 -6.20
N GLN A 240 11.17 1.97 -5.02
CA GLN A 240 12.61 2.23 -4.88
C GLN A 240 13.46 1.07 -5.46
N ALA A 241 13.01 -0.19 -5.30
CA ALA A 241 13.65 -1.33 -5.95
C ALA A 241 13.50 -1.25 -7.47
N GLU A 242 12.31 -0.86 -7.98
CA GLU A 242 12.10 -0.64 -9.40
C GLU A 242 12.99 0.46 -9.99
N ALA A 243 13.21 1.54 -9.24
CA ALA A 243 14.11 2.61 -9.69
C ALA A 243 15.53 2.07 -9.90
N THR A 244 16.01 1.19 -9.02
CA THR A 244 17.30 0.50 -9.14
C THR A 244 17.33 -0.42 -10.36
N LEU A 245 16.30 -1.27 -10.52
CA LEU A 245 16.20 -2.17 -11.69
C LEU A 245 16.22 -1.40 -13.02
N LYS A 246 15.49 -0.28 -13.08
CA LYS A 246 15.46 0.60 -14.25
C LYS A 246 16.82 1.24 -14.53
N ALA A 247 17.51 1.70 -13.50
CA ALA A 247 18.85 2.30 -13.61
C ALA A 247 19.90 1.29 -14.11
N GLU A 248 19.75 0.00 -13.73
CA GLU A 248 20.61 -1.09 -14.17
C GLU A 248 20.21 -1.70 -15.53
N GLY A 249 19.16 -1.19 -16.16
CA GLY A 249 18.66 -1.70 -17.44
C GLY A 249 17.90 -3.03 -17.35
N LYS A 250 17.56 -3.49 -16.16
CA LYS A 250 16.81 -4.72 -15.89
C LYS A 250 15.29 -4.50 -15.99
N LEU A 251 14.82 -3.93 -17.10
CA LEU A 251 13.41 -3.53 -17.27
C LEU A 251 12.43 -4.71 -17.22
N ASP A 252 12.85 -5.86 -17.63
CA ASP A 252 12.07 -7.10 -17.61
C ASP A 252 11.88 -7.67 -16.20
N LYS A 253 12.65 -7.19 -15.22
CA LYS A 253 12.54 -7.53 -13.80
C LYS A 253 11.65 -6.57 -12.99
N THR A 254 11.13 -5.51 -13.61
CA THR A 254 10.14 -4.62 -12.95
C THR A 254 8.79 -5.32 -12.80
N TYR A 255 7.95 -4.81 -11.90
CA TYR A 255 6.73 -5.47 -11.48
C TYR A 255 5.48 -4.93 -12.16
N CYS A 256 4.59 -5.82 -12.55
CA CYS A 256 3.28 -5.53 -13.10
C CYS A 256 2.20 -5.83 -12.07
N PRO A 257 1.33 -4.89 -11.71
CA PRO A 257 0.21 -5.12 -10.81
C PRO A 257 -0.85 -6.00 -11.49
N LEU A 258 -1.49 -6.88 -10.71
CA LEU A 258 -2.42 -7.89 -11.17
C LEU A 258 -3.75 -7.81 -10.43
N PRO A 259 -4.89 -7.99 -11.11
CA PRO A 259 -6.21 -8.00 -10.49
C PRO A 259 -6.58 -9.39 -9.93
N VAL A 260 -5.68 -9.98 -9.16
CA VAL A 260 -5.88 -11.34 -8.61
C VAL A 260 -6.86 -11.30 -7.45
N THR A 261 -7.88 -12.16 -7.50
CA THR A 261 -8.87 -12.35 -6.44
C THR A 261 -9.10 -13.83 -6.15
N ILE A 262 -9.75 -14.12 -5.03
CA ILE A 262 -10.32 -15.44 -4.72
C ILE A 262 -11.77 -15.42 -5.20
N ASP A 263 -12.14 -16.41 -6.02
CA ASP A 263 -13.52 -16.58 -6.56
C ASP A 263 -14.54 -16.92 -5.46
#